data_6ad3e148767f96afffb39f8221001b30
#
_entry.id   6ad3e148767f96afffb39f8221001b30
#
_cell.length_a   1.000
_cell.length_b   1.000
_cell.length_c   1.000
_cell.angle_alpha   90.00
_cell.angle_beta   90.00
_cell.angle_gamma   90.00
#
_symmetry.space_group_name_H-M   'P 1'
#
loop_
_entity.id
_entity.type
_entity.pdbx_description
1 polymer ?
#
loop_
_entity_poly.entity_id
_entity_poly.type
_entity_poly.pdbx_seq_one_letter_code
_entity_poly.pdbx_strand_id
1 'polypeptide(L)'
;MKRQDGRAYNELRPIKITTDFVKFAEGSCLIECGDTMVLCCASVENRTPPHVPEGEGWVTAEYSMLPRANRERSKRDVSKLKLSPRSAEIQRLIGRSLRAAVDMSALGEHTITVDCDVIQGDGGTRTASVTGGFIALALACRKLREEGWIARNPIRHYVAGISAGIVDDTALLDLQYSEDSRAQVDLNCIMNELGEIIELQSTGEGRAFTLTEEQELVALCAKGNKELLKLQKEILGGI
;
A
#
# COMPACT_ATOMS: atom_id res chain seq x y z
N MET A 1 23.19 10.90 -11.44
CA MET A 1 22.84 11.86 -10.38
C MET A 1 23.10 11.21 -9.02
N LYS A 2 23.62 11.93 -8.01
CA LYS A 2 23.75 11.43 -6.65
C LYS A 2 22.52 11.87 -5.87
N ARG A 3 21.72 10.92 -5.35
CA ARG A 3 20.53 11.20 -4.52
C ARG A 3 20.97 11.87 -3.21
N GLN A 4 20.08 12.68 -2.61
CA GLN A 4 20.40 13.45 -1.39
C GLN A 4 20.70 12.54 -0.19
N ASP A 5 20.07 11.39 -0.12
CA ASP A 5 20.28 10.37 0.93
C ASP A 5 21.41 9.38 0.62
N GLY A 6 22.05 9.52 -0.54
CA GLY A 6 23.19 8.71 -0.97
C GLY A 6 22.83 7.39 -1.64
N ARG A 7 21.55 7.02 -1.76
CA ARG A 7 21.09 5.79 -2.43
C ARG A 7 21.46 5.79 -3.92
N ALA A 8 21.59 4.60 -4.49
CA ALA A 8 21.62 4.40 -5.94
C ALA A 8 20.22 4.67 -6.54
N TYR A 9 20.17 4.91 -7.86
CA TYR A 9 18.92 5.20 -8.59
C TYR A 9 17.86 4.09 -8.46
N ASN A 10 18.28 2.85 -8.24
CA ASN A 10 17.45 1.65 -8.18
C ASN A 10 17.42 1.00 -6.79
N GLU A 11 17.60 1.77 -5.74
CA GLU A 11 17.68 1.31 -4.36
C GLU A 11 16.49 1.82 -3.54
N LEU A 12 15.90 0.95 -2.71
CA LEU A 12 14.84 1.30 -1.78
C LEU A 12 15.38 2.09 -0.58
N ARG A 13 14.53 2.92 0.02
CA ARG A 13 14.76 3.43 1.37
C ARG A 13 14.84 2.27 2.36
N PRO A 14 15.46 2.44 3.52
CA PRO A 14 15.38 1.44 4.59
C PRO A 14 13.91 1.15 4.92
N ILE A 15 13.55 -0.14 4.93
CA ILE A 15 12.21 -0.60 5.25
C ILE A 15 12.23 -1.26 6.62
N LYS A 16 11.32 -0.82 7.50
CA LYS A 16 11.08 -1.47 8.79
C LYS A 16 9.59 -1.73 8.94
N ILE A 17 9.23 -2.93 9.40
CA ILE A 17 7.85 -3.37 9.60
C ILE A 17 7.73 -3.96 10.99
N THR A 18 6.78 -3.45 11.77
CA THR A 18 6.45 -3.93 13.12
C THR A 18 5.02 -4.44 13.10
N THR A 19 4.84 -5.76 13.23
CA THR A 19 3.52 -6.41 13.32
C THR A 19 2.93 -6.30 14.71
N ASP A 20 1.62 -6.58 14.81
CA ASP A 20 0.86 -6.56 16.08
C ASP A 20 1.02 -5.25 16.87
N PHE A 21 1.13 -4.15 16.13
CA PHE A 21 1.40 -2.84 16.70
C PHE A 21 0.21 -2.30 17.51
N VAL A 22 -1.02 -2.64 17.12
CA VAL A 22 -2.26 -2.25 17.80
C VAL A 22 -2.93 -3.48 18.39
N LYS A 23 -3.18 -3.45 19.70
CA LYS A 23 -3.69 -4.59 20.47
C LYS A 23 -5.06 -5.11 20.05
N PHE A 24 -5.96 -4.23 19.61
CA PHE A 24 -7.37 -4.56 19.41
C PHE A 24 -7.73 -4.89 17.95
N ALA A 25 -6.86 -4.56 17.01
CA ALA A 25 -7.06 -4.92 15.60
C ALA A 25 -6.88 -6.44 15.39
N GLU A 26 -7.64 -7.03 14.47
CA GLU A 26 -7.45 -8.44 14.09
C GLU A 26 -6.12 -8.68 13.40
N GLY A 27 -5.59 -7.66 12.72
CA GLY A 27 -4.23 -7.62 12.22
C GLY A 27 -3.74 -6.18 12.17
N SER A 28 -2.49 -5.93 12.50
CA SER A 28 -1.94 -4.58 12.42
C SER A 28 -0.45 -4.58 12.12
N CYS A 29 0.01 -3.53 11.44
CA CYS A 29 1.43 -3.26 11.30
C CYS A 29 1.71 -1.76 11.22
N LEU A 30 2.87 -1.37 11.73
CA LEU A 30 3.51 -0.10 11.41
C LEU A 30 4.57 -0.38 10.33
N ILE A 31 4.39 0.23 9.15
CA ILE A 31 5.40 0.22 8.09
C ILE A 31 6.13 1.56 8.04
N GLU A 32 7.45 1.49 8.00
CA GLU A 32 8.37 2.61 7.90
C GLU A 32 9.18 2.44 6.60
N CYS A 33 9.10 3.41 5.68
CA CYS A 33 9.86 3.46 4.43
C CYS A 33 10.70 4.74 4.45
N GLY A 34 11.94 4.67 4.91
CA GLY A 34 12.69 5.88 5.29
C GLY A 34 11.91 6.67 6.33
N ASP A 35 11.63 7.93 6.06
CA ASP A 35 10.86 8.81 6.95
C ASP A 35 9.32 8.71 6.74
N THR A 36 8.84 7.95 5.78
CA THR A 36 7.41 7.67 5.64
C THR A 36 6.97 6.60 6.65
N MET A 37 5.94 6.90 7.44
CA MET A 37 5.39 6.00 8.47
C MET A 37 3.88 5.86 8.28
N VAL A 38 3.38 4.63 8.12
CA VAL A 38 1.95 4.34 7.99
C VAL A 38 1.57 3.24 8.99
N LEU A 39 0.55 3.53 9.80
CA LEU A 39 -0.12 2.53 10.63
C LEU A 39 -1.24 1.90 9.82
N CYS A 40 -1.21 0.58 9.68
CA CYS A 40 -2.24 -0.19 8.99
C CYS A 40 -2.92 -1.12 10.00
N CYS A 41 -4.25 -1.04 10.12
CA CYS A 41 -5.06 -1.86 11.02
C CYS A 41 -6.18 -2.54 10.24
N ALA A 42 -6.34 -3.84 10.39
CA ALA A 42 -7.44 -4.61 9.82
C ALA A 42 -8.47 -4.92 10.89
N SER A 43 -9.72 -4.57 10.61
CA SER A 43 -10.89 -4.83 11.46
C SER A 43 -11.85 -5.77 10.73
N VAL A 44 -12.40 -6.76 11.44
CA VAL A 44 -13.32 -7.76 10.90
C VAL A 44 -14.74 -7.54 11.37
N GLU A 45 -15.69 -7.55 10.44
CA GLU A 45 -17.12 -7.53 10.72
C GLU A 45 -17.79 -8.80 10.17
N ASN A 46 -18.74 -9.39 10.94
CA ASN A 46 -19.52 -10.58 10.56
C ASN A 46 -20.73 -10.21 9.72
N ARG A 47 -20.53 -9.42 8.70
CA ARG A 47 -21.55 -9.00 7.72
C ARG A 47 -20.85 -8.50 6.45
N THR A 48 -21.57 -8.56 5.35
CA THR A 48 -21.11 -8.03 4.07
C THR A 48 -22.03 -6.89 3.60
N PRO A 49 -21.51 -5.95 2.80
CA PRO A 49 -22.33 -4.92 2.16
C PRO A 49 -23.38 -5.55 1.23
N PRO A 50 -24.55 -4.90 1.03
CA PRO A 50 -25.66 -5.47 0.24
C PRO A 50 -25.34 -5.77 -1.25
N HIS A 51 -24.26 -5.23 -1.76
CA HIS A 51 -23.84 -5.46 -3.15
C HIS A 51 -22.90 -6.68 -3.33
N VAL A 52 -22.50 -7.32 -2.22
CA VAL A 52 -21.62 -8.50 -2.23
C VAL A 52 -22.50 -9.74 -2.42
N PRO A 53 -22.13 -10.68 -3.32
CA PRO A 53 -22.86 -11.92 -3.48
C PRO A 53 -22.95 -12.74 -2.19
N GLU A 54 -24.04 -13.48 -2.02
CA GLU A 54 -24.23 -14.38 -0.88
C GLU A 54 -23.10 -15.42 -0.82
N GLY A 55 -22.56 -15.65 0.38
CA GLY A 55 -21.46 -16.57 0.63
C GLY A 55 -20.07 -16.01 0.30
N GLU A 56 -19.98 -14.77 -0.18
CA GLU A 56 -18.69 -14.09 -0.41
C GLU A 56 -18.40 -13.04 0.65
N GLY A 57 -17.13 -12.83 0.94
CA GLY A 57 -16.65 -11.76 1.80
C GLY A 57 -16.33 -10.48 1.05
N TRP A 58 -15.91 -9.48 1.78
CA TRP A 58 -15.50 -8.19 1.22
C TRP A 58 -14.24 -7.66 1.89
N VAL A 59 -13.38 -7.03 1.11
CA VAL A 59 -12.22 -6.28 1.60
C VAL A 59 -12.32 -4.85 1.11
N THR A 60 -12.22 -3.92 2.03
CA THR A 60 -12.19 -2.47 1.74
C THR A 60 -11.06 -1.80 2.50
N ALA A 61 -10.80 -0.54 2.20
CA ALA A 61 -9.79 0.24 2.89
C ALA A 61 -10.23 1.68 3.11
N GLU A 62 -9.72 2.26 4.18
CA GLU A 62 -9.75 3.70 4.43
C GLU A 62 -8.32 4.26 4.44
N TYR A 63 -8.18 5.53 4.08
CA TYR A 63 -6.88 6.19 4.05
C TYR A 63 -7.01 7.60 4.61
N SER A 64 -6.16 7.92 5.56
CA SER A 64 -6.11 9.25 6.16
C SER A 64 -4.67 9.66 6.47
N MET A 65 -4.44 10.97 6.51
CA MET A 65 -3.18 11.53 6.98
C MET A 65 -3.42 12.29 8.29
N LEU A 66 -2.58 12.04 9.29
CA LEU A 66 -2.62 12.86 10.51
C LEU A 66 -2.32 14.33 10.18
N PRO A 67 -2.88 15.29 10.92
CA PRO A 67 -2.70 16.72 10.65
C PRO A 67 -1.24 17.17 10.54
N ARG A 68 -0.33 16.51 11.27
CA ARG A 68 1.12 16.77 11.26
C ARG A 68 1.93 15.69 10.56
N ALA A 69 1.30 14.86 9.74
CA ALA A 69 2.02 13.94 8.88
C ALA A 69 2.93 14.65 7.87
N ASN A 70 2.60 15.89 7.52
CA ASN A 70 3.39 16.77 6.67
C ASN A 70 4.11 17.88 7.45
N ARG A 71 5.04 18.56 6.80
CA ARG A 71 5.76 19.73 7.37
C ARG A 71 4.83 20.82 7.87
N GLU A 72 3.75 21.07 7.12
CA GLU A 72 2.68 21.99 7.50
C GLU A 72 1.46 21.24 8.00
N ARG A 73 0.76 21.80 9.01
CA ARG A 73 -0.45 21.22 9.55
C ARG A 73 -1.59 21.28 8.54
N SER A 74 -2.11 20.11 8.14
CA SER A 74 -3.35 19.99 7.37
C SER A 74 -4.59 19.95 8.28
N LYS A 75 -5.75 20.35 7.76
CA LYS A 75 -7.03 20.17 8.46
C LYS A 75 -7.49 18.72 8.31
N ARG A 76 -8.09 18.15 9.37
CA ARG A 76 -8.73 16.83 9.29
C ARG A 76 -9.91 16.88 8.31
N ASP A 77 -10.14 15.81 7.55
CA ASP A 77 -11.24 15.73 6.61
C ASP A 77 -12.61 15.82 7.31
N VAL A 78 -12.73 15.25 8.52
CA VAL A 78 -13.94 15.39 9.34
C VAL A 78 -14.30 16.87 9.63
N SER A 79 -13.31 17.74 9.77
CA SER A 79 -13.54 19.18 9.97
C SER A 79 -14.06 19.88 8.72
N LYS A 80 -13.96 19.26 7.56
CA LYS A 80 -14.46 19.75 6.27
C LYS A 80 -15.81 19.14 5.91
N LEU A 81 -16.33 18.19 6.72
CA LEU A 81 -17.53 17.38 6.47
C LEU A 81 -17.48 16.67 5.10
N LYS A 82 -16.30 16.43 4.57
CA LYS A 82 -16.09 15.81 3.26
C LYS A 82 -14.71 15.17 3.21
N LEU A 83 -14.66 13.93 2.76
CA LEU A 83 -13.40 13.26 2.44
C LEU A 83 -12.66 14.03 1.33
N SER A 84 -11.34 14.18 1.45
CA SER A 84 -10.56 14.81 0.40
C SER A 84 -10.58 13.94 -0.87
N PRO A 85 -10.58 14.55 -2.09
CA PRO A 85 -10.52 13.77 -3.33
C PRO A 85 -9.31 12.83 -3.36
N ARG A 86 -8.17 13.27 -2.83
CA ARG A 86 -6.95 12.46 -2.70
C ARG A 86 -7.16 11.24 -1.78
N SER A 87 -7.75 11.44 -0.60
CA SER A 87 -8.04 10.32 0.32
C SER A 87 -9.01 9.32 -0.31
N ALA A 88 -10.06 9.83 -0.99
CA ALA A 88 -11.04 8.99 -1.68
C ALA A 88 -10.43 8.18 -2.83
N GLU A 89 -9.50 8.75 -3.59
CA GLU A 89 -8.77 8.04 -4.64
C GLU A 89 -7.87 6.95 -4.06
N ILE A 90 -7.05 7.31 -3.06
CA ILE A 90 -6.06 6.39 -2.48
C ILE A 90 -6.74 5.22 -1.77
N GLN A 91 -7.80 5.44 -0.99
CA GLN A 91 -8.53 4.34 -0.33
C GLN A 91 -9.12 3.36 -1.35
N ARG A 92 -9.60 3.84 -2.51
CA ARG A 92 -10.09 2.98 -3.58
C ARG A 92 -8.98 2.16 -4.22
N LEU A 93 -7.81 2.76 -4.42
CA LEU A 93 -6.60 2.09 -4.91
C LEU A 93 -6.18 0.98 -3.95
N ILE A 94 -6.06 1.27 -2.65
CA ILE A 94 -5.70 0.27 -1.63
C ILE A 94 -6.73 -0.87 -1.62
N GLY A 95 -8.02 -0.55 -1.53
CA GLY A 95 -9.08 -1.55 -1.50
C GLY A 95 -9.06 -2.48 -2.72
N ARG A 96 -8.88 -1.95 -3.94
CA ARG A 96 -8.76 -2.77 -5.16
C ARG A 96 -7.54 -3.68 -5.12
N SER A 97 -6.41 -3.13 -4.68
CA SER A 97 -5.14 -3.88 -4.60
C SER A 97 -5.23 -5.03 -3.61
N LEU A 98 -5.83 -4.80 -2.44
CA LEU A 98 -6.03 -5.83 -1.43
C LEU A 98 -7.04 -6.90 -1.87
N ARG A 99 -8.12 -6.51 -2.57
CA ARG A 99 -9.08 -7.48 -3.13
C ARG A 99 -8.45 -8.41 -4.16
N ALA A 100 -7.49 -7.94 -4.95
CA ALA A 100 -6.76 -8.79 -5.90
C ALA A 100 -5.95 -9.90 -5.21
N ALA A 101 -5.61 -9.72 -3.94
CA ALA A 101 -4.87 -10.69 -3.14
C ALA A 101 -5.75 -11.80 -2.53
N VAL A 102 -7.09 -11.67 -2.53
CA VAL A 102 -8.01 -12.46 -1.69
C VAL A 102 -8.99 -13.29 -2.51
N ASP A 103 -9.21 -14.51 -2.08
CA ASP A 103 -10.36 -15.34 -2.46
C ASP A 103 -11.57 -14.96 -1.59
N MET A 104 -12.50 -14.18 -2.15
CA MET A 104 -13.67 -13.71 -1.43
C MET A 104 -14.58 -14.85 -0.97
N SER A 105 -14.67 -15.94 -1.72
CA SER A 105 -15.45 -17.11 -1.32
C SER A 105 -14.83 -17.85 -0.13
N ALA A 106 -13.49 -17.84 -0.01
CA ALA A 106 -12.80 -18.43 1.12
C ALA A 106 -12.85 -17.55 2.38
N LEU A 107 -13.03 -16.23 2.20
CA LEU A 107 -13.24 -15.29 3.30
C LEU A 107 -14.63 -15.47 3.92
N GLY A 108 -15.62 -15.96 3.16
CA GLY A 108 -16.99 -16.12 3.63
C GLY A 108 -17.66 -14.77 3.93
N GLU A 109 -18.79 -14.76 4.59
CA GLU A 109 -19.59 -13.55 4.83
C GLU A 109 -18.98 -12.58 5.86
N HIS A 110 -17.69 -12.31 5.73
CA HIS A 110 -16.98 -11.34 6.55
C HIS A 110 -16.55 -10.13 5.72
N THR A 111 -16.58 -8.96 6.35
CA THR A 111 -15.93 -7.76 5.79
C THR A 111 -14.64 -7.49 6.56
N ILE A 112 -13.54 -7.27 5.85
CA ILE A 112 -12.31 -6.76 6.43
C ILE A 112 -12.11 -5.32 5.93
N THR A 113 -12.11 -4.38 6.85
CA THR A 113 -11.75 -2.99 6.60
C THR A 113 -10.30 -2.78 7.03
N VAL A 114 -9.48 -2.26 6.12
CA VAL A 114 -8.07 -1.93 6.40
C VAL A 114 -7.92 -0.41 6.48
N ASP A 115 -7.74 0.09 7.70
CA ASP A 115 -7.45 1.50 7.96
C ASP A 115 -5.96 1.77 7.78
N CYS A 116 -5.62 2.77 6.95
CA CYS A 116 -4.25 3.19 6.68
C CYS A 116 -4.07 4.65 7.11
N ASP A 117 -3.51 4.84 8.30
CA ASP A 117 -3.24 6.15 8.88
C ASP A 117 -1.79 6.56 8.68
N VAL A 118 -1.56 7.58 7.86
CA VAL A 118 -0.23 8.14 7.65
C VAL A 118 0.16 9.00 8.85
N ILE A 119 1.13 8.51 9.62
CA ILE A 119 1.69 9.20 10.79
C ILE A 119 2.68 10.26 10.33
N GLN A 120 3.53 9.92 9.35
CA GLN A 120 4.52 10.81 8.74
C GLN A 120 4.62 10.51 7.25
N GLY A 121 4.60 11.54 6.40
CA GLY A 121 4.69 11.42 4.96
C GLY A 121 5.98 12.04 4.42
N ASP A 122 6.77 11.22 3.73
CA ASP A 122 7.97 11.62 3.00
C ASP A 122 8.05 10.91 1.63
N GLY A 123 6.99 11.04 0.83
CA GLY A 123 6.82 10.33 -0.45
C GLY A 123 6.36 8.87 -0.29
N GLY A 124 5.69 8.32 -1.29
CA GLY A 124 5.27 6.92 -1.36
C GLY A 124 4.24 6.48 -0.31
N THR A 125 3.43 7.39 0.27
CA THR A 125 2.47 7.03 1.33
C THR A 125 1.40 6.06 0.85
N ARG A 126 0.91 6.18 -0.40
CA ARG A 126 -0.10 5.29 -0.98
C ARG A 126 0.43 3.87 -1.20
N THR A 127 1.66 3.73 -1.67
CA THR A 127 2.30 2.44 -1.92
C THR A 127 2.71 1.75 -0.62
N ALA A 128 3.21 2.49 0.36
CA ALA A 128 3.46 1.99 1.72
C ALA A 128 2.14 1.50 2.38
N SER A 129 1.02 2.22 2.17
CA SER A 129 -0.30 1.80 2.66
C SER A 129 -0.77 0.48 2.03
N VAL A 130 -0.50 0.24 0.74
CA VAL A 130 -0.80 -1.06 0.11
C VAL A 130 0.06 -2.16 0.71
N THR A 131 1.36 -1.94 0.84
CA THR A 131 2.32 -2.94 1.34
C THR A 131 2.06 -3.29 2.81
N GLY A 132 1.85 -2.29 3.68
CA GLY A 132 1.51 -2.49 5.08
C GLY A 132 0.09 -2.99 5.28
N GLY A 133 -0.87 -2.46 4.49
CA GLY A 133 -2.26 -2.90 4.51
C GLY A 133 -2.42 -4.37 4.15
N PHE A 134 -1.62 -4.88 3.20
CA PHE A 134 -1.58 -6.31 2.90
C PHE A 134 -1.10 -7.14 4.11
N ILE A 135 -0.09 -6.68 4.83
CA ILE A 135 0.40 -7.39 6.04
C ILE A 135 -0.69 -7.42 7.12
N ALA A 136 -1.34 -6.29 7.39
CA ALA A 136 -2.44 -6.24 8.36
C ALA A 136 -3.59 -7.17 7.95
N LEU A 137 -3.98 -7.18 6.67
CA LEU A 137 -4.99 -8.08 6.11
C LEU A 137 -4.61 -9.56 6.30
N ALA A 138 -3.37 -9.93 5.97
CA ALA A 138 -2.89 -11.30 6.08
C ALA A 138 -2.89 -11.80 7.54
N LEU A 139 -2.50 -10.94 8.49
CA LEU A 139 -2.57 -11.24 9.93
C LEU A 139 -4.02 -11.44 10.40
N ALA A 140 -4.95 -10.58 9.95
CA ALA A 140 -6.38 -10.74 10.25
C ALA A 140 -6.94 -12.05 9.68
N CYS A 141 -6.61 -12.40 8.43
CA CYS A 141 -7.02 -13.67 7.84
C CYS A 141 -6.44 -14.88 8.61
N ARG A 142 -5.19 -14.79 9.08
CA ARG A 142 -4.58 -15.81 9.93
C ARG A 142 -5.37 -15.98 11.22
N LYS A 143 -5.68 -14.89 11.92
CA LYS A 143 -6.46 -14.90 13.16
C LYS A 143 -7.85 -15.52 12.95
N LEU A 144 -8.58 -15.13 11.90
CA LEU A 144 -9.88 -15.70 11.56
C LEU A 144 -9.81 -17.22 11.37
N ARG A 145 -8.76 -17.72 10.73
CA ARG A 145 -8.55 -19.17 10.56
C ARG A 145 -8.22 -19.86 11.88
N GLU A 146 -7.37 -19.29 12.71
CA GLU A 146 -6.99 -19.83 14.03
C GLU A 146 -8.17 -19.88 14.99
N GLU A 147 -9.08 -18.91 14.93
CA GLU A 147 -10.32 -18.87 15.70
C GLU A 147 -11.45 -19.74 15.09
N GLY A 148 -11.20 -20.33 13.91
CA GLY A 148 -12.18 -21.23 13.25
C GLY A 148 -13.31 -20.53 12.53
N TRP A 149 -13.22 -19.24 12.27
CA TRP A 149 -14.23 -18.44 11.57
C TRP A 149 -14.22 -18.70 10.06
N ILE A 150 -13.04 -19.03 9.52
CA ILE A 150 -12.87 -19.44 8.12
C ILE A 150 -12.14 -20.77 8.04
N ALA A 151 -12.53 -21.62 7.07
CA ALA A 151 -12.02 -22.98 6.96
C ALA A 151 -10.60 -23.06 6.34
N ARG A 152 -10.27 -22.11 5.45
CA ARG A 152 -9.00 -22.06 4.74
C ARG A 152 -8.48 -20.64 4.63
N ASN A 153 -7.18 -20.49 4.38
CA ASN A 153 -6.60 -19.17 4.15
C ASN A 153 -7.18 -18.55 2.86
N PRO A 154 -7.75 -17.33 2.92
CA PRO A 154 -8.29 -16.68 1.75
C PRO A 154 -7.23 -15.94 0.92
N ILE A 155 -6.00 -15.77 1.42
CA ILE A 155 -4.95 -15.08 0.66
C ILE A 155 -4.47 -15.95 -0.51
N ARG A 156 -4.59 -15.42 -1.73
CA ARG A 156 -4.12 -16.07 -2.97
C ARG A 156 -2.71 -15.65 -3.33
N HIS A 157 -2.42 -14.35 -3.17
CA HIS A 157 -1.17 -13.74 -3.61
C HIS A 157 -0.68 -12.71 -2.61
N TYR A 158 0.64 -12.61 -2.47
CA TYR A 158 1.26 -11.47 -1.83
C TYR A 158 1.18 -10.25 -2.74
N VAL A 159 0.97 -9.07 -2.17
CA VAL A 159 0.82 -7.83 -2.92
C VAL A 159 1.66 -6.73 -2.28
N ALA A 160 2.43 -6.03 -3.09
CA ALA A 160 3.20 -4.87 -2.66
C ALA A 160 3.09 -3.72 -3.67
N GLY A 161 3.32 -2.51 -3.21
CA GLY A 161 3.33 -1.32 -4.04
C GLY A 161 4.58 -0.48 -3.80
N ILE A 162 5.09 0.12 -4.88
CA ILE A 162 6.24 1.03 -4.84
C ILE A 162 6.05 2.16 -5.85
N SER A 163 6.73 3.28 -5.62
CA SER A 163 6.80 4.39 -6.57
C SER A 163 8.11 4.39 -7.33
N ALA A 164 8.08 4.94 -8.54
CA ALA A 164 9.24 5.33 -9.32
C ALA A 164 8.92 6.64 -10.06
N GLY A 165 9.93 7.36 -10.51
CA GLY A 165 9.69 8.58 -11.28
C GLY A 165 10.93 9.06 -11.98
N ILE A 166 10.75 10.09 -12.82
CA ILE A 166 11.87 10.75 -13.51
C ILE A 166 12.13 12.08 -12.82
N VAL A 167 13.33 12.24 -12.30
CA VAL A 167 13.81 13.44 -11.62
C VAL A 167 15.10 13.89 -12.27
N ASP A 168 15.14 15.13 -12.76
CA ASP A 168 16.30 15.66 -13.51
C ASP A 168 16.75 14.67 -14.62
N ASP A 169 15.79 14.23 -15.45
CA ASP A 169 15.95 13.28 -16.57
C ASP A 169 16.55 11.91 -16.18
N THR A 170 16.48 11.53 -14.90
CA THR A 170 16.99 10.26 -14.40
C THR A 170 15.82 9.45 -13.78
N ALA A 171 15.66 8.20 -14.21
CA ALA A 171 14.68 7.29 -13.61
C ALA A 171 15.17 6.83 -12.23
N LEU A 172 14.32 7.02 -11.21
CA LEU A 172 14.62 6.72 -9.81
C LEU A 172 13.53 5.82 -9.21
N LEU A 173 13.95 4.82 -8.44
CA LEU A 173 13.09 3.97 -7.64
C LEU A 173 12.83 4.58 -6.27
N ASP A 174 11.61 4.43 -5.73
CA ASP A 174 11.22 4.79 -4.36
C ASP A 174 11.56 6.24 -4.01
N LEU A 175 10.74 7.16 -4.56
CA LEU A 175 10.95 8.59 -4.39
C LEU A 175 10.64 9.04 -2.95
N GLN A 176 11.57 9.74 -2.32
CA GLN A 176 11.29 10.55 -1.14
C GLN A 176 10.64 11.88 -1.54
N TYR A 177 10.01 12.59 -0.60
CA TYR A 177 9.24 13.82 -0.91
C TYR A 177 10.05 14.89 -1.65
N SER A 178 11.32 15.07 -1.35
CA SER A 178 12.18 16.05 -2.02
C SER A 178 12.48 15.70 -3.49
N GLU A 179 12.28 14.45 -3.89
CA GLU A 179 12.36 13.97 -5.26
C GLU A 179 10.97 13.99 -5.92
N ASP A 180 9.96 13.42 -5.23
CA ASP A 180 8.56 13.34 -5.66
C ASP A 180 7.98 14.72 -6.01
N SER A 181 8.19 15.71 -5.15
CA SER A 181 7.66 17.08 -5.35
C SER A 181 8.20 17.83 -6.57
N ARG A 182 9.23 17.33 -7.22
CA ARG A 182 9.85 17.91 -8.44
C ARG A 182 10.01 16.90 -9.56
N ALA A 183 9.38 15.73 -9.41
CA ALA A 183 9.40 14.71 -10.44
C ALA A 183 8.74 15.20 -11.72
N GLN A 184 9.40 14.97 -12.85
CA GLN A 184 8.86 15.24 -14.18
C GLN A 184 7.81 14.19 -14.56
N VAL A 185 7.98 12.96 -14.05
CA VAL A 185 7.05 11.85 -14.19
C VAL A 185 6.96 11.14 -12.85
N ASP A 186 5.75 10.88 -12.36
CA ASP A 186 5.44 10.07 -11.20
C ASP A 186 4.76 8.77 -11.64
N LEU A 187 5.20 7.63 -11.11
CA LEU A 187 4.62 6.34 -11.36
C LEU A 187 4.48 5.55 -10.06
N ASN A 188 3.29 5.00 -9.84
CA ASN A 188 2.99 4.09 -8.74
C ASN A 188 2.58 2.74 -9.33
N CYS A 189 3.24 1.67 -8.90
CA CYS A 189 3.03 0.34 -9.42
C CYS A 189 2.79 -0.66 -8.29
N ILE A 190 1.68 -1.40 -8.38
CA ILE A 190 1.30 -2.44 -7.45
C ILE A 190 1.35 -3.77 -8.18
N MET A 191 2.08 -4.73 -7.62
CA MET A 191 2.30 -6.05 -8.21
C MET A 191 2.06 -7.17 -7.19
N ASN A 192 1.75 -8.35 -7.71
CA ASN A 192 1.78 -9.59 -6.95
C ASN A 192 3.15 -10.30 -7.06
N GLU A 193 3.31 -11.41 -6.31
CA GLU A 193 4.56 -12.19 -6.30
C GLU A 193 4.83 -12.95 -7.60
N LEU A 194 3.87 -13.04 -8.53
CA LEU A 194 4.06 -13.62 -9.86
C LEU A 194 4.63 -12.58 -10.84
N GLY A 195 4.76 -11.30 -10.40
CA GLY A 195 5.21 -10.21 -11.24
C GLY A 195 4.10 -9.63 -12.12
N GLU A 196 2.84 -9.95 -11.81
CA GLU A 196 1.69 -9.39 -12.50
C GLU A 196 1.31 -8.03 -11.92
N ILE A 197 0.97 -7.09 -12.78
CA ILE A 197 0.57 -5.73 -12.40
C ILE A 197 -0.91 -5.76 -12.00
N ILE A 198 -1.20 -5.31 -10.78
CA ILE A 198 -2.56 -5.13 -10.27
C ILE A 198 -3.05 -3.72 -10.58
N GLU A 199 -2.21 -2.72 -10.37
CA GLU A 199 -2.52 -1.32 -10.68
C GLU A 199 -1.24 -0.59 -11.10
N LEU A 200 -1.38 0.22 -12.14
CA LEU A 200 -0.34 1.09 -12.66
C LEU A 200 -0.93 2.49 -12.85
N GLN A 201 -0.36 3.46 -12.15
CA GLN A 201 -0.69 4.87 -12.30
C GLN A 201 0.56 5.61 -12.69
N SER A 202 0.57 6.29 -13.83
CA SER A 202 1.66 7.14 -14.26
C SER A 202 1.15 8.48 -14.76
N THR A 203 1.86 9.54 -14.37
CA THR A 203 1.50 10.92 -14.69
C THR A 203 2.73 11.72 -15.08
N GLY A 204 2.65 12.43 -16.20
CA GLY A 204 3.63 13.44 -16.57
C GLY A 204 3.30 14.76 -15.88
N GLU A 205 3.95 15.05 -14.77
CA GLU A 205 3.72 16.27 -13.98
C GLU A 205 4.40 17.50 -14.61
N GLY A 206 5.61 17.35 -15.10
CA GLY A 206 6.39 18.43 -15.72
C GLY A 206 6.45 18.36 -17.25
N ARG A 207 6.31 17.17 -17.82
CA ARG A 207 6.31 16.89 -19.26
C ARG A 207 5.64 15.57 -19.58
N ALA A 208 5.29 15.38 -20.85
CA ALA A 208 4.92 14.04 -21.34
C ALA A 208 6.13 13.10 -21.27
N PHE A 209 5.88 11.82 -21.17
CA PHE A 209 6.89 10.76 -21.15
C PHE A 209 6.60 9.72 -22.24
N THR A 210 7.64 9.01 -22.65
CA THR A 210 7.56 8.00 -23.70
C THR A 210 7.23 6.62 -23.15
N LEU A 211 6.77 5.70 -24.01
CA LEU A 211 6.59 4.30 -23.63
C LEU A 211 7.90 3.64 -23.14
N THR A 212 9.06 4.05 -23.67
CA THR A 212 10.35 3.54 -23.23
C THR A 212 10.65 3.96 -21.79
N GLU A 213 10.38 5.22 -21.44
CA GLU A 213 10.53 5.72 -20.06
C GLU A 213 9.57 5.01 -19.11
N GLU A 214 8.33 4.78 -19.52
CA GLU A 214 7.37 4.00 -18.72
C GLU A 214 7.86 2.58 -18.47
N GLN A 215 8.37 1.89 -19.49
CA GLN A 215 8.93 0.55 -19.37
C GLN A 215 10.12 0.51 -18.41
N GLU A 216 10.99 1.52 -18.44
CA GLU A 216 12.11 1.65 -17.50
C GLU A 216 11.62 1.82 -16.06
N LEU A 217 10.63 2.71 -15.82
CA LEU A 217 10.05 2.92 -14.51
C LEU A 217 9.34 1.67 -13.98
N VAL A 218 8.60 0.96 -14.82
CA VAL A 218 7.96 -0.31 -14.47
C VAL A 218 9.00 -1.38 -14.11
N ALA A 219 10.12 -1.46 -14.83
CA ALA A 219 11.21 -2.38 -14.52
C ALA A 219 11.86 -2.08 -13.14
N LEU A 220 12.03 -0.79 -12.82
CA LEU A 220 12.47 -0.37 -11.47
C LEU A 220 11.46 -0.78 -10.40
N CYS A 221 10.17 -0.54 -10.64
CA CYS A 221 9.10 -0.95 -9.72
C CYS A 221 9.05 -2.46 -9.53
N ALA A 222 9.24 -3.25 -10.59
CA ALA A 222 9.29 -4.71 -10.49
C ALA A 222 10.43 -5.19 -9.57
N LYS A 223 11.61 -4.55 -9.67
CA LYS A 223 12.72 -4.81 -8.75
C LYS A 223 12.34 -4.47 -7.31
N GLY A 224 11.82 -3.26 -7.07
CA GLY A 224 11.46 -2.81 -5.72
C GLY A 224 10.36 -3.66 -5.09
N ASN A 225 9.30 -3.98 -5.85
CA ASN A 225 8.23 -4.85 -5.39
C ASN A 225 8.75 -6.24 -5.01
N LYS A 226 9.69 -6.81 -5.77
CA LYS A 226 10.31 -8.10 -5.45
C LYS A 226 11.00 -8.09 -4.08
N GLU A 227 11.67 -7.00 -3.72
CA GLU A 227 12.32 -6.84 -2.42
C GLU A 227 11.27 -6.71 -1.30
N LEU A 228 10.21 -5.91 -1.49
CA LEU A 228 9.10 -5.76 -0.53
C LEU A 228 8.33 -7.07 -0.31
N LEU A 229 8.03 -7.80 -1.38
CA LEU A 229 7.36 -9.11 -1.32
C LEU A 229 8.19 -10.15 -0.57
N LYS A 230 9.52 -10.11 -0.72
CA LYS A 230 10.42 -10.95 0.07
C LYS A 230 10.33 -10.62 1.56
N LEU A 231 10.36 -9.35 1.93
CA LEU A 231 10.19 -8.92 3.33
C LEU A 231 8.83 -9.34 3.91
N GLN A 232 7.75 -9.21 3.15
CA GLN A 232 6.43 -9.67 3.56
C GLN A 232 6.43 -11.18 3.85
N LYS A 233 7.05 -11.99 2.98
CA LYS A 233 7.16 -13.45 3.17
C LYS A 233 7.98 -13.83 4.40
N GLU A 234 9.07 -13.11 4.66
CA GLU A 234 9.89 -13.34 5.85
C GLU A 234 9.12 -13.01 7.14
N ILE A 235 8.35 -11.92 7.16
CA ILE A 235 7.58 -11.47 8.32
C ILE A 235 6.37 -12.38 8.57
N LEU A 236 5.65 -12.74 7.52
CA LEU A 236 4.43 -13.55 7.65
C LEU A 236 4.71 -15.05 7.79
N GLY A 237 5.95 -15.50 7.55
CA GLY A 237 6.34 -16.91 7.73
C GLY A 237 5.70 -17.89 6.73
N GLY A 238 5.27 -17.39 5.57
CA GLY A 238 4.44 -18.10 4.61
C GLY A 238 2.93 -18.03 4.96
N ILE A 239 2.10 -18.00 3.96
CA ILE A 239 0.64 -17.91 4.10
C ILE A 239 0.01 -19.23 3.71
#